data_e4d0e02726e998e722880de9aaee2530
#
_entry.id   e4d0e02726e998e722880de9aaee2530
#
_cell.length_a   1.000
_cell.length_b   1.000
_cell.length_c   1.000
_cell.angle_alpha   90.00
_cell.angle_beta   90.00
_cell.angle_gamma   90.00
#
_symmetry.space_group_name_H-M   'P 1'
#
loop_
_entity.id
_entity.type
_entity.pdbx_description
1 polymer ?
#
loop_
_entity_poly.entity_id
_entity_poly.type
_entity_poly.pdbx_seq_one_letter_code
_entity_poly.pdbx_strand_id
1 'polypeptide(L)'
;AFTYHPLVFAVTILTSFLTVLISAWLPARKLSKITPLEAIKNTGELQLKRRKKSRILALLFGTEGELAGNALKAQKKSLRTATLSLTLSFLGFALMLSFFTLSGISTNHTYFERYQDAWDVMATLEDTKIEDFSHTEEIHALTDTDSVIYQKATAVCSVPTDAVSEEVKSLGGLETIAGSNVSMVDGIYTIQAPIVIMDDNSFAMYCEQIGVSSAENGSIVLNRIWDNINSNFRYKEYVPFLSENQDTMTLQNLEDAAASVEIPVLGFTQEPPVLREEYDKYV
;
A
#
# COMPACT_ATOMS: atom_id res chain seq x y z
N ALA A 1 -4.58 -5.64 -12.64
CA ALA A 1 -5.62 -6.56 -13.15
C ALA A 1 -6.21 -7.33 -11.98
N PHE A 2 -7.52 -7.22 -11.74
CA PHE A 2 -8.21 -8.03 -10.74
C PHE A 2 -8.32 -9.47 -11.25
N THR A 3 -7.52 -10.36 -10.69
CA THR A 3 -7.57 -11.77 -11.03
C THR A 3 -8.65 -12.44 -10.19
N TYR A 4 -9.75 -12.80 -10.80
CA TYR A 4 -10.81 -13.59 -10.15
C TYR A 4 -10.34 -15.03 -9.99
N HIS A 5 -10.12 -15.44 -8.74
CA HIS A 5 -9.80 -16.84 -8.46
C HIS A 5 -11.11 -17.63 -8.34
N PRO A 6 -11.39 -18.62 -9.20
CA PRO A 6 -12.68 -19.33 -9.24
C PRO A 6 -13.00 -20.05 -7.93
N LEU A 7 -12.00 -20.44 -7.17
CA LEU A 7 -12.16 -21.09 -5.87
C LEU A 7 -12.79 -20.14 -4.82
N VAL A 8 -12.45 -18.85 -4.83
CA VAL A 8 -13.05 -17.85 -3.92
C VAL A 8 -14.55 -17.71 -4.21
N PHE A 9 -14.93 -17.69 -5.48
CA PHE A 9 -16.33 -17.62 -5.90
C PHE A 9 -17.11 -18.86 -5.47
N ALA A 10 -16.56 -20.06 -5.67
CA ALA A 10 -17.17 -21.32 -5.25
C ALA A 10 -17.36 -21.39 -3.72
N VAL A 11 -16.36 -21.00 -2.96
CA VAL A 11 -16.43 -20.99 -1.47
C VAL A 11 -17.47 -19.98 -0.99
N THR A 12 -17.57 -18.81 -1.60
CA THR A 12 -18.56 -17.78 -1.23
C THR A 12 -19.99 -18.28 -1.49
N ILE A 13 -20.26 -18.90 -2.63
CA ILE A 13 -21.59 -19.48 -2.94
C ILE A 13 -21.91 -20.61 -1.94
N LEU A 14 -20.96 -21.51 -1.70
CA LEU A 14 -21.17 -22.63 -0.79
C LEU A 14 -21.49 -22.16 0.63
N THR A 15 -20.72 -21.21 1.15
CA THR A 15 -20.95 -20.65 2.50
C THR A 15 -22.27 -19.89 2.60
N SER A 16 -22.66 -19.13 1.58
CA SER A 16 -23.94 -18.44 1.52
C SER A 16 -25.12 -19.46 1.51
N PHE A 17 -25.02 -20.48 0.68
CA PHE A 17 -26.04 -21.54 0.61
C PHE A 17 -26.17 -22.29 1.93
N LEU A 18 -25.05 -22.64 2.57
CA LEU A 18 -25.02 -23.33 3.86
C LEU A 18 -25.63 -22.45 4.97
N THR A 19 -25.38 -21.16 4.96
CA THR A 19 -25.97 -20.21 5.91
C THR A 19 -27.49 -20.14 5.76
N VAL A 20 -28.02 -20.10 4.53
CA VAL A 20 -29.46 -20.08 4.24
C VAL A 20 -30.09 -21.39 4.66
N LEU A 21 -29.49 -22.55 4.37
CA LEU A 21 -29.97 -23.84 4.78
C LEU A 21 -30.07 -23.97 6.31
N ILE A 22 -29.03 -23.59 7.04
CA ILE A 22 -29.03 -23.65 8.52
C ILE A 22 -30.08 -22.69 9.09
N SER A 23 -30.20 -21.50 8.51
CA SER A 23 -31.17 -20.49 8.95
C SER A 23 -32.63 -20.96 8.76
N ALA A 24 -32.92 -21.67 7.68
CA ALA A 24 -34.24 -22.23 7.41
C ALA A 24 -34.50 -23.50 8.19
N TRP A 25 -33.53 -24.39 8.38
CA TRP A 25 -33.66 -25.69 9.03
C TRP A 25 -33.98 -25.59 10.50
N LEU A 26 -33.35 -24.63 11.22
CA LEU A 26 -33.57 -24.46 12.66
C LEU A 26 -35.04 -24.12 13.03
N PRO A 27 -35.71 -23.16 12.36
CA PRO A 27 -37.13 -22.91 12.56
C PRO A 27 -38.03 -24.09 12.12
N ALA A 28 -37.73 -24.67 10.95
CA ALA A 28 -38.51 -25.79 10.41
C ALA A 28 -38.49 -27.00 11.35
N ARG A 29 -37.34 -27.35 11.92
CA ARG A 29 -37.20 -28.42 12.92
C ARG A 29 -37.97 -28.15 14.21
N LYS A 30 -38.13 -26.87 14.62
CA LYS A 30 -38.99 -26.53 15.78
C LYS A 30 -40.45 -26.65 15.46
N LEU A 31 -40.87 -26.21 14.29
CA LEU A 31 -42.28 -26.30 13.84
C LEU A 31 -42.73 -27.76 13.65
N SER A 32 -41.86 -28.63 13.13
CA SER A 32 -42.21 -30.06 12.97
C SER A 32 -42.42 -30.81 14.26
N LYS A 33 -42.02 -30.28 15.42
CA LYS A 33 -42.20 -30.85 16.75
C LYS A 33 -43.46 -30.35 17.47
N ILE A 34 -44.16 -29.37 16.89
CA ILE A 34 -45.36 -28.78 17.48
C ILE A 34 -46.59 -29.44 16.81
N THR A 35 -47.48 -29.99 17.60
CA THR A 35 -48.75 -30.54 17.07
C THR A 35 -49.65 -29.41 16.56
N PRO A 36 -50.49 -29.63 15.53
CA PRO A 36 -51.39 -28.60 15.00
C PRO A 36 -52.27 -27.95 16.07
N LEU A 37 -52.69 -28.74 17.05
CA LEU A 37 -53.49 -28.27 18.20
C LEU A 37 -52.68 -27.34 19.11
N GLU A 38 -51.42 -27.64 19.34
CA GLU A 38 -50.49 -26.84 20.16
C GLU A 38 -50.12 -25.53 19.46
N ALA A 39 -50.01 -25.55 18.13
CA ALA A 39 -49.76 -24.37 17.32
C ALA A 39 -50.91 -23.36 17.39
N ILE A 40 -52.16 -23.84 17.39
CA ILE A 40 -53.37 -23.02 17.53
C ILE A 40 -53.55 -22.50 18.95
N LYS A 41 -53.22 -23.29 19.94
CA LYS A 41 -53.39 -22.95 21.36
C LYS A 41 -52.31 -22.01 21.91
N ASN A 42 -51.11 -21.99 21.29
CA ASN A 42 -50.01 -21.14 21.70
C ASN A 42 -49.93 -19.78 20.95
N THR A 43 -50.87 -19.50 20.05
CA THR A 43 -50.93 -18.22 19.37
C THR A 43 -51.51 -17.15 20.29
N GLY A 44 -50.65 -16.54 21.11
CA GLY A 44 -50.94 -15.28 21.77
C GLY A 44 -50.85 -15.22 23.30
N GLU A 45 -50.76 -16.32 24.00
CA GLU A 45 -50.59 -16.25 25.44
C GLU A 45 -49.14 -16.18 25.88
N LEU A 46 -48.72 -15.01 26.35
CA LEU A 46 -47.47 -14.80 27.08
C LEU A 46 -47.51 -15.58 28.39
N GLN A 47 -46.96 -16.79 28.39
CA GLN A 47 -46.88 -17.59 29.63
C GLN A 47 -45.87 -16.96 30.60
N LEU A 48 -46.36 -16.19 31.54
CA LEU A 48 -45.62 -15.66 32.68
C LEU A 48 -45.37 -16.81 33.69
N LYS A 49 -44.23 -17.48 33.60
CA LYS A 49 -43.81 -18.59 34.45
C LYS A 49 -43.66 -18.24 35.92
N ARG A 50 -43.48 -16.99 36.32
CA ARG A 50 -43.42 -16.55 37.74
C ARG A 50 -43.42 -15.02 37.83
N ARG A 51 -44.36 -14.44 38.57
CA ARG A 51 -44.35 -13.02 38.95
C ARG A 51 -43.17 -12.73 39.88
N LYS A 52 -42.16 -12.05 39.38
CA LYS A 52 -41.09 -11.49 40.22
C LYS A 52 -41.35 -9.99 40.36
N LYS A 53 -41.64 -9.55 41.58
CA LYS A 53 -41.80 -8.12 41.91
C LYS A 53 -40.53 -7.35 41.55
N SER A 54 -40.62 -6.36 40.69
CA SER A 54 -39.54 -5.43 40.36
C SER A 54 -39.68 -4.18 41.24
N ARG A 55 -39.10 -4.22 42.46
CA ARG A 55 -39.23 -3.16 43.46
C ARG A 55 -38.80 -1.79 42.95
N ILE A 56 -37.78 -1.71 42.11
CA ILE A 56 -37.26 -0.45 41.56
C ILE A 56 -38.23 0.16 40.54
N LEU A 57 -38.80 -0.65 39.64
CA LEU A 57 -39.75 -0.18 38.62
C LEU A 57 -41.10 0.17 39.25
N ALA A 58 -41.53 -0.56 40.30
CA ALA A 58 -42.72 -0.23 41.05
C ALA A 58 -42.57 1.07 41.85
N LEU A 59 -41.36 1.37 42.36
CA LEU A 59 -41.09 2.59 43.11
C LEU A 59 -41.05 3.84 42.20
N LEU A 60 -40.49 3.71 41.01
CA LEU A 60 -40.32 4.84 40.06
C LEU A 60 -41.56 5.12 39.20
N PHE A 61 -42.29 4.07 38.81
CA PHE A 61 -43.38 4.16 37.83
C PHE A 61 -44.68 3.48 38.30
N GLY A 62 -44.78 3.18 39.57
CA GLY A 62 -46.01 2.56 40.16
C GLY A 62 -46.38 1.20 39.56
N THR A 63 -47.66 0.92 39.47
CA THR A 63 -48.23 -0.34 38.94
C THR A 63 -47.93 -0.51 37.43
N GLU A 64 -47.84 0.55 36.67
CA GLU A 64 -47.52 0.53 35.24
C GLU A 64 -46.07 0.06 35.01
N GLY A 65 -45.14 0.52 35.84
CA GLY A 65 -43.74 0.08 35.77
C GLY A 65 -43.57 -1.40 36.14
N GLU A 66 -44.37 -1.94 37.08
CA GLU A 66 -44.38 -3.36 37.41
C GLU A 66 -44.94 -4.19 36.23
N LEU A 67 -46.00 -3.71 35.60
CA LEU A 67 -46.62 -4.36 34.44
C LEU A 67 -45.68 -4.43 33.27
N ALA A 68 -45.05 -3.29 32.91
CA ALA A 68 -44.04 -3.18 31.87
C ALA A 68 -42.84 -4.09 32.15
N GLY A 69 -42.32 -4.11 33.36
CA GLY A 69 -41.22 -4.99 33.76
C GLY A 69 -41.56 -6.49 33.66
N ASN A 70 -42.79 -6.88 33.92
CA ASN A 70 -43.24 -8.25 33.75
C ASN A 70 -43.42 -8.62 32.28
N ALA A 71 -43.93 -7.72 31.45
CA ALA A 71 -44.02 -7.90 29.99
C ALA A 71 -42.63 -8.07 29.35
N LEU A 72 -41.65 -7.23 29.73
CA LEU A 72 -40.27 -7.36 29.28
C LEU A 72 -39.63 -8.69 29.71
N LYS A 73 -39.92 -9.15 30.93
CA LYS A 73 -39.43 -10.47 31.43
C LYS A 73 -40.04 -11.61 30.64
N ALA A 74 -41.32 -11.54 30.28
CA ALA A 74 -42.01 -12.55 29.48
C ALA A 74 -41.39 -12.66 28.08
N GLN A 75 -41.00 -11.53 27.49
CA GLN A 75 -40.37 -11.45 26.18
C GLN A 75 -38.83 -11.53 26.19
N LYS A 76 -38.23 -11.78 27.39
CA LYS A 76 -36.77 -11.74 27.56
C LYS A 76 -35.99 -12.54 26.52
N LYS A 77 -36.49 -13.69 26.08
CA LYS A 77 -35.82 -14.55 25.10
C LYS A 77 -35.84 -13.94 23.71
N SER A 78 -36.97 -13.38 23.30
CA SER A 78 -37.11 -12.66 22.00
C SER A 78 -36.29 -11.38 21.98
N LEU A 79 -36.38 -10.58 23.06
CA LEU A 79 -35.62 -9.35 23.23
C LEU A 79 -34.10 -9.60 23.21
N ARG A 80 -33.64 -10.67 23.88
CA ARG A 80 -32.22 -11.03 23.85
C ARG A 80 -31.73 -11.36 22.45
N THR A 81 -32.53 -12.06 21.65
CA THR A 81 -32.18 -12.39 20.27
C THR A 81 -32.15 -11.13 19.42
N ALA A 82 -33.13 -10.26 19.54
CA ALA A 82 -33.20 -9.00 18.84
C ALA A 82 -32.00 -8.07 19.18
N THR A 83 -31.71 -7.95 20.50
CA THR A 83 -30.55 -7.17 20.96
C THR A 83 -29.25 -7.73 20.42
N LEU A 84 -29.07 -9.07 20.48
CA LEU A 84 -27.84 -9.69 19.93
C LEU A 84 -27.70 -9.44 18.43
N SER A 85 -28.78 -9.57 17.67
CA SER A 85 -28.79 -9.32 16.23
C SER A 85 -28.43 -7.85 15.95
N LEU A 86 -29.05 -6.91 16.66
CA LEU A 86 -28.76 -5.48 16.49
C LEU A 86 -27.32 -5.15 16.85
N THR A 87 -26.82 -5.72 17.98
CA THR A 87 -25.43 -5.52 18.41
C THR A 87 -24.44 -6.05 17.38
N LEU A 88 -24.68 -7.26 16.83
CA LEU A 88 -23.82 -7.83 15.79
C LEU A 88 -23.86 -7.02 14.49
N SER A 89 -25.05 -6.53 14.09
CA SER A 89 -25.17 -5.67 12.92
C SER A 89 -24.42 -4.34 13.09
N PHE A 90 -24.55 -3.72 14.25
CA PHE A 90 -23.82 -2.49 14.56
C PHE A 90 -22.31 -2.72 14.63
N LEU A 91 -21.88 -3.82 15.24
CA LEU A 91 -20.47 -4.22 15.28
C LEU A 91 -19.91 -4.42 13.87
N GLY A 92 -20.64 -5.14 13.01
CA GLY A 92 -20.25 -5.36 11.61
C GLY A 92 -20.13 -4.04 10.85
N PHE A 93 -21.08 -3.14 11.02
CA PHE A 93 -21.03 -1.81 10.40
C PHE A 93 -19.85 -0.98 10.92
N ALA A 94 -19.60 -0.97 12.23
CA ALA A 94 -18.47 -0.25 12.82
C ALA A 94 -17.12 -0.80 12.33
N LEU A 95 -16.98 -2.13 12.26
CA LEU A 95 -15.77 -2.75 11.71
C LEU A 95 -15.56 -2.40 10.25
N MET A 96 -16.61 -2.39 9.42
CA MET A 96 -16.55 -2.02 8.03
C MET A 96 -16.11 -0.55 7.86
N LEU A 97 -16.72 0.36 8.60
CA LEU A 97 -16.32 1.79 8.58
C LEU A 97 -14.86 1.96 9.01
N SER A 98 -14.45 1.29 10.10
CA SER A 98 -13.07 1.36 10.58
C SER A 98 -12.08 0.85 9.53
N PHE A 99 -12.41 -0.25 8.86
CA PHE A 99 -11.59 -0.80 7.79
C PHE A 99 -11.42 0.20 6.62
N PHE A 100 -12.51 0.78 6.13
CA PHE A 100 -12.44 1.77 5.04
C PHE A 100 -11.69 3.03 5.44
N THR A 101 -11.92 3.53 6.67
CA THR A 101 -11.20 4.71 7.17
C THR A 101 -9.70 4.44 7.29
N LEU A 102 -9.31 3.33 7.91
CA LEU A 102 -7.90 2.96 8.05
C LEU A 102 -7.24 2.67 6.70
N SER A 103 -7.95 2.02 5.78
CA SER A 103 -7.47 1.79 4.42
C SER A 103 -7.26 3.11 3.68
N GLY A 104 -8.20 4.07 3.81
CA GLY A 104 -8.07 5.41 3.23
C GLY A 104 -6.86 6.17 3.78
N ILE A 105 -6.69 6.19 5.09
CA ILE A 105 -5.53 6.83 5.74
C ILE A 105 -4.23 6.16 5.29
N SER A 106 -4.18 4.82 5.28
CA SER A 106 -3.00 4.08 4.83
C SER A 106 -2.65 4.38 3.37
N THR A 107 -3.66 4.41 2.49
CA THR A 107 -3.46 4.74 1.07
C THR A 107 -2.97 6.17 0.90
N ASN A 108 -3.58 7.12 1.62
CA ASN A 108 -3.16 8.52 1.58
C ASN A 108 -1.70 8.65 1.99
N HIS A 109 -1.33 8.10 3.14
CA HIS A 109 0.03 8.18 3.66
C HIS A 109 1.06 7.45 2.76
N THR A 110 0.70 6.29 2.21
CA THR A 110 1.66 5.48 1.43
C THR A 110 1.84 5.98 0.00
N TYR A 111 0.75 6.51 -0.63
CA TYR A 111 0.76 6.81 -2.06
C TYR A 111 0.59 8.29 -2.39
N PHE A 112 -0.10 9.08 -1.55
CA PHE A 112 -0.40 10.47 -1.90
C PHE A 112 0.47 11.47 -1.14
N GLU A 113 0.68 11.32 0.16
CA GLU A 113 1.52 12.25 0.93
C GLU A 113 2.97 12.29 0.43
N ARG A 114 3.48 11.17 -0.04
CA ARG A 114 4.86 11.07 -0.56
C ARG A 114 5.09 11.93 -1.80
N TYR A 115 4.06 12.14 -2.60
CA TYR A 115 4.10 12.90 -3.84
C TYR A 115 3.31 14.21 -3.76
N GLN A 116 2.89 14.57 -2.55
CA GLN A 116 2.24 15.84 -2.32
C GLN A 116 3.23 16.97 -2.67
N ASP A 117 2.79 17.90 -3.48
CA ASP A 117 3.60 19.01 -4.01
C ASP A 117 4.78 18.58 -4.93
N ALA A 118 4.84 17.31 -5.33
CA ALA A 118 5.88 16.84 -6.25
C ALA A 118 5.52 17.12 -7.72
N TRP A 119 4.26 16.98 -8.09
CA TRP A 119 3.73 17.35 -9.42
C TRP A 119 2.22 17.55 -9.35
N ASP A 120 1.70 18.43 -10.20
CA ASP A 120 0.25 18.64 -10.38
C ASP A 120 -0.30 17.74 -11.50
N VAL A 121 0.45 17.59 -12.57
CA VAL A 121 0.08 16.78 -13.73
C VAL A 121 1.25 15.90 -14.14
N MET A 122 0.97 14.64 -14.39
CA MET A 122 1.93 13.71 -14.97
C MET A 122 1.31 13.02 -16.18
N ALA A 123 2.03 13.05 -17.30
CA ALA A 123 1.69 12.33 -18.52
C ALA A 123 2.75 11.26 -18.81
N THR A 124 2.32 10.06 -19.18
CA THR A 124 3.21 8.99 -19.62
C THR A 124 2.91 8.68 -21.08
N LEU A 125 3.93 8.77 -21.92
CA LEU A 125 3.89 8.39 -23.32
C LEU A 125 4.43 6.96 -23.44
N GLU A 126 3.68 6.08 -24.05
CA GLU A 126 4.11 4.70 -24.33
C GLU A 126 4.87 4.67 -25.67
N ASP A 127 5.86 3.80 -25.78
CA ASP A 127 6.65 3.53 -27.00
C ASP A 127 7.32 4.77 -27.64
N THR A 128 7.57 5.83 -26.85
CA THR A 128 8.22 7.05 -27.31
C THR A 128 9.53 7.24 -26.56
N LYS A 129 10.64 7.40 -27.30
CA LYS A 129 11.92 7.76 -26.68
C LYS A 129 12.02 9.28 -26.52
N ILE A 130 12.81 9.71 -25.54
CA ILE A 130 13.00 11.15 -25.26
C ILE A 130 13.59 11.89 -26.46
N GLU A 131 14.50 11.25 -27.21
CA GLU A 131 15.12 11.79 -28.43
C GLU A 131 14.14 11.98 -29.61
N ASP A 132 13.05 11.20 -29.63
CA ASP A 132 11.99 11.27 -30.65
C ASP A 132 10.84 12.22 -30.26
N PHE A 133 10.87 12.75 -29.03
CA PHE A 133 9.83 13.63 -28.52
C PHE A 133 10.03 15.08 -28.94
N SER A 134 9.23 15.58 -29.88
CA SER A 134 9.40 16.86 -30.57
C SER A 134 8.79 18.08 -29.85
N HIS A 135 8.04 17.89 -28.73
CA HIS A 135 7.31 18.96 -28.04
C HIS A 135 8.00 19.48 -26.79
N THR A 136 9.27 19.15 -26.60
CA THR A 136 10.06 19.53 -25.40
C THR A 136 10.09 21.05 -25.21
N GLU A 137 10.41 21.81 -26.27
CA GLU A 137 10.48 23.27 -26.21
C GLU A 137 9.10 23.91 -25.92
N GLU A 138 8.03 23.34 -26.49
CA GLU A 138 6.67 23.84 -26.28
C GLU A 138 6.23 23.66 -24.83
N ILE A 139 6.60 22.53 -24.21
CA ILE A 139 6.27 22.25 -22.81
C ILE A 139 7.05 23.18 -21.87
N HIS A 140 8.36 23.35 -22.08
CA HIS A 140 9.17 24.26 -21.27
C HIS A 140 8.82 25.74 -21.48
N ALA A 141 8.17 26.09 -22.59
CA ALA A 141 7.69 27.45 -22.86
C ALA A 141 6.35 27.76 -22.18
N LEU A 142 5.71 26.82 -21.51
CA LEU A 142 4.49 27.07 -20.77
C LEU A 142 4.76 28.03 -19.60
N THR A 143 3.98 29.09 -19.52
CA THR A 143 4.10 30.10 -18.45
C THR A 143 3.56 29.57 -17.14
N ASP A 144 4.22 29.93 -16.04
CA ASP A 144 3.83 29.57 -14.67
C ASP A 144 3.85 28.03 -14.40
N THR A 145 4.69 27.29 -15.12
CA THR A 145 4.86 25.85 -14.94
C THR A 145 6.34 25.48 -14.93
N ASP A 146 6.71 24.65 -13.96
CA ASP A 146 7.99 23.95 -13.98
C ASP A 146 7.75 22.57 -14.56
N SER A 147 8.42 22.23 -15.64
CA SER A 147 8.24 20.95 -16.33
C SER A 147 9.50 20.10 -16.29
N VAL A 148 9.35 18.81 -16.03
CA VAL A 148 10.42 17.83 -16.04
C VAL A 148 10.10 16.76 -17.06
N ILE A 149 10.96 16.59 -18.05
CA ILE A 149 10.82 15.61 -19.12
C ILE A 149 11.91 14.56 -18.95
N TYR A 150 11.51 13.30 -18.84
CA TYR A 150 12.45 12.21 -18.62
C TYR A 150 11.98 10.88 -19.21
N GLN A 151 12.96 10.01 -19.47
CA GLN A 151 12.74 8.61 -19.86
C GLN A 151 13.45 7.70 -18.86
N LYS A 152 12.82 6.59 -18.52
CA LYS A 152 13.46 5.53 -17.74
C LYS A 152 14.15 4.52 -18.62
N ALA A 153 15.33 4.11 -18.19
CA ALA A 153 16.09 3.01 -18.77
C ALA A 153 16.71 2.17 -17.65
N THR A 154 17.26 1.05 -18.00
CA THR A 154 18.04 0.20 -17.09
C THR A 154 19.34 -0.16 -17.79
N ALA A 155 20.44 -0.04 -17.08
CA ALA A 155 21.75 -0.42 -17.57
C ALA A 155 22.44 -1.36 -16.57
N VAL A 156 23.40 -2.12 -17.05
CA VAL A 156 24.29 -2.90 -16.18
C VAL A 156 25.50 -2.02 -15.85
N CYS A 157 25.76 -1.86 -14.56
CA CYS A 157 26.88 -1.11 -14.05
C CYS A 157 27.86 -2.03 -13.32
N SER A 158 29.16 -1.83 -13.59
CA SER A 158 30.25 -2.54 -12.93
C SER A 158 30.85 -1.64 -11.84
N VAL A 159 30.77 -2.11 -10.59
CA VAL A 159 31.24 -1.34 -9.42
C VAL A 159 32.33 -2.14 -8.71
N PRO A 160 33.57 -1.65 -8.67
CA PRO A 160 34.63 -2.27 -7.89
C PRO A 160 34.29 -2.29 -6.39
N THR A 161 34.67 -3.34 -5.69
CA THR A 161 34.37 -3.48 -4.24
C THR A 161 34.99 -2.37 -3.37
N ASP A 162 36.10 -1.80 -3.80
CA ASP A 162 36.76 -0.65 -3.14
C ASP A 162 36.00 0.67 -3.33
N ALA A 163 35.21 0.78 -4.40
CA ALA A 163 34.36 1.94 -4.67
C ALA A 163 33.07 1.96 -3.82
N VAL A 164 32.72 0.86 -3.21
CA VAL A 164 31.57 0.80 -2.27
C VAL A 164 31.86 1.57 -1.00
N SER A 165 30.89 2.28 -0.47
CA SER A 165 31.03 3.09 0.75
C SER A 165 31.38 2.27 2.00
N GLU A 166 31.98 2.90 3.00
CA GLU A 166 32.28 2.25 4.28
C GLU A 166 31.01 1.94 5.06
N GLU A 167 29.95 2.72 4.88
CA GLU A 167 28.64 2.48 5.46
C GLU A 167 28.07 1.15 4.99
N VAL A 168 28.03 0.90 3.69
CA VAL A 168 27.57 -0.38 3.12
C VAL A 168 28.46 -1.54 3.56
N LYS A 169 29.78 -1.35 3.60
CA LYS A 169 30.71 -2.37 4.11
C LYS A 169 30.44 -2.72 5.57
N SER A 170 30.12 -1.73 6.39
CA SER A 170 29.79 -1.92 7.82
C SER A 170 28.49 -2.69 8.04
N LEU A 171 27.55 -2.62 7.09
CA LEU A 171 26.28 -3.38 7.09
C LEU A 171 26.44 -4.83 6.62
N GLY A 172 27.65 -5.26 6.30
CA GLY A 172 27.96 -6.61 5.85
C GLY A 172 28.13 -6.75 4.34
N GLY A 173 28.31 -5.63 3.65
CA GLY A 173 28.54 -5.59 2.19
C GLY A 173 27.27 -5.52 1.37
N LEU A 174 27.46 -5.30 0.08
CA LEU A 174 26.35 -5.10 -0.86
C LEU A 174 25.50 -6.38 -1.02
N GLU A 175 26.12 -7.56 -0.94
CA GLU A 175 25.41 -8.84 -0.99
C GLU A 175 24.42 -9.03 0.15
N THR A 176 24.71 -8.45 1.31
CA THR A 176 23.80 -8.54 2.46
C THR A 176 22.58 -7.67 2.27
N ILE A 177 22.74 -6.49 1.67
CA ILE A 177 21.66 -5.54 1.45
C ILE A 177 20.81 -5.92 0.23
N ALA A 178 21.46 -6.21 -0.90
CA ALA A 178 20.82 -6.45 -2.20
C ALA A 178 20.51 -7.93 -2.47
N GLY A 179 21.11 -8.85 -1.70
CA GLY A 179 20.86 -10.28 -1.82
C GLY A 179 21.20 -10.82 -3.20
N SER A 180 20.25 -11.54 -3.80
CA SER A 180 20.43 -12.17 -5.12
C SER A 180 20.44 -11.21 -6.32
N ASN A 181 20.19 -9.94 -6.10
CA ASN A 181 20.15 -8.92 -7.18
C ASN A 181 21.54 -8.42 -7.58
N VAL A 182 22.56 -8.85 -6.87
CA VAL A 182 23.95 -8.48 -7.10
C VAL A 182 24.77 -9.73 -7.32
N SER A 183 25.64 -9.68 -8.30
CA SER A 183 26.67 -10.71 -8.53
C SER A 183 28.05 -10.10 -8.38
N MET A 184 28.96 -10.80 -7.73
CA MET A 184 30.35 -10.38 -7.60
C MET A 184 31.27 -11.41 -8.29
N VAL A 185 32.10 -10.91 -9.19
CA VAL A 185 33.11 -11.70 -9.88
C VAL A 185 34.43 -10.93 -9.86
N ASP A 186 35.49 -11.56 -9.39
CA ASP A 186 36.85 -10.99 -9.35
C ASP A 186 36.96 -9.62 -8.65
N GLY A 187 36.15 -9.40 -7.60
CA GLY A 187 36.14 -8.13 -6.85
C GLY A 187 35.38 -6.98 -7.51
N ILE A 188 34.54 -7.30 -8.50
CA ILE A 188 33.67 -6.34 -9.21
C ILE A 188 32.22 -6.78 -9.01
N TYR A 189 31.40 -5.88 -8.51
CA TYR A 189 29.96 -6.04 -8.47
C TYR A 189 29.35 -5.70 -9.81
N THR A 190 28.46 -6.57 -10.28
CA THR A 190 27.61 -6.31 -11.44
C THR A 190 26.20 -6.05 -10.94
N ILE A 191 25.70 -4.87 -11.20
CA ILE A 191 24.40 -4.40 -10.72
C ILE A 191 23.54 -3.91 -11.89
N GLN A 192 22.24 -4.04 -11.77
CA GLN A 192 21.27 -3.41 -12.66
C GLN A 192 20.93 -2.03 -12.10
N ALA A 193 21.47 -0.99 -12.69
CA ALA A 193 21.24 0.39 -12.28
C ALA A 193 20.03 0.96 -13.01
N PRO A 194 19.05 1.55 -12.31
CA PRO A 194 18.02 2.35 -12.94
C PRO A 194 18.63 3.66 -13.46
N ILE A 195 18.36 3.96 -14.72
CA ILE A 195 18.84 5.17 -15.40
C ILE A 195 17.64 6.07 -15.68
N VAL A 196 17.79 7.34 -15.37
CA VAL A 196 16.86 8.39 -15.75
C VAL A 196 17.55 9.29 -16.77
N ILE A 197 17.05 9.29 -17.99
CA ILE A 197 17.52 10.15 -19.08
C ILE A 197 16.62 11.37 -19.09
N MET A 198 17.18 12.54 -18.88
CA MET A 198 16.46 13.81 -18.90
C MET A 198 16.80 14.60 -20.15
N ASP A 199 15.90 15.47 -20.56
CA ASP A 199 16.27 16.51 -21.53
C ASP A 199 17.18 17.57 -20.89
N ASP A 200 17.86 18.37 -21.71
CA ASP A 200 18.89 19.29 -21.22
C ASP A 200 18.38 20.32 -20.22
N ASN A 201 17.16 20.81 -20.40
CA ASN A 201 16.55 21.77 -19.49
C ASN A 201 16.22 21.15 -18.13
N SER A 202 15.59 19.98 -18.14
CA SER A 202 15.25 19.25 -16.89
C SER A 202 16.51 18.84 -16.14
N PHE A 203 17.55 18.42 -16.85
CA PHE A 203 18.84 18.07 -16.23
C PHE A 203 19.52 19.30 -15.62
N ALA A 204 19.53 20.44 -16.34
CA ALA A 204 20.10 21.68 -15.84
C ALA A 204 19.37 22.17 -14.57
N MET A 205 18.04 22.13 -14.55
CA MET A 205 17.23 22.47 -13.37
C MET A 205 17.57 21.55 -12.18
N TYR A 206 17.72 20.26 -12.41
CA TYR A 206 18.10 19.31 -11.37
C TYR A 206 19.51 19.58 -10.84
N CYS A 207 20.47 19.85 -11.72
CA CYS A 207 21.83 20.24 -11.33
C CYS A 207 21.83 21.52 -10.49
N GLU A 208 21.04 22.51 -10.84
CA GLU A 208 20.89 23.76 -10.06
C GLU A 208 20.32 23.48 -8.66
N GLN A 209 19.29 22.63 -8.58
CA GLN A 209 18.67 22.21 -7.32
C GLN A 209 19.68 21.60 -6.34
N ILE A 210 20.57 20.75 -6.82
CA ILE A 210 21.57 20.07 -6.00
C ILE A 210 22.91 20.81 -5.90
N GLY A 211 23.04 21.99 -6.54
CA GLY A 211 24.23 22.84 -6.48
C GLY A 211 25.43 22.30 -7.29
N VAL A 212 25.17 21.51 -8.33
CA VAL A 212 26.19 20.95 -9.23
C VAL A 212 26.16 21.70 -10.56
N SER A 213 27.32 21.96 -11.16
CA SER A 213 27.36 22.57 -12.50
C SER A 213 26.96 21.56 -13.57
N SER A 214 25.97 21.89 -14.39
CA SER A 214 25.58 21.05 -15.51
C SER A 214 26.62 21.05 -16.61
N ALA A 215 26.80 19.93 -17.31
CA ALA A 215 27.62 19.80 -18.50
C ALA A 215 26.93 18.85 -19.50
N GLU A 216 27.20 19.05 -20.77
CA GLU A 216 26.79 18.15 -21.84
C GLU A 216 27.30 16.73 -21.59
N ASN A 217 26.43 15.73 -21.74
CA ASN A 217 26.73 14.32 -21.54
C ASN A 217 27.19 13.95 -20.09
N GLY A 218 26.93 14.81 -19.12
CA GLY A 218 27.23 14.52 -17.71
C GLY A 218 26.17 13.66 -17.04
N SER A 219 26.54 13.06 -15.92
CA SER A 219 25.60 12.33 -15.08
C SER A 219 25.71 12.73 -13.62
N ILE A 220 24.61 12.59 -12.91
CA ILE A 220 24.54 12.70 -11.45
C ILE A 220 24.24 11.31 -10.90
N VAL A 221 24.99 10.90 -9.91
CA VAL A 221 24.76 9.63 -9.20
C VAL A 221 23.88 9.89 -8.00
N LEU A 222 22.68 9.30 -7.99
CA LEU A 222 21.84 9.23 -6.78
C LEU A 222 22.44 8.22 -5.82
N ASN A 223 23.37 8.71 -4.99
CA ASN A 223 24.24 7.92 -4.12
C ASN A 223 23.51 7.54 -2.83
N ARG A 224 22.52 6.67 -2.93
CA ARG A 224 21.83 6.14 -1.75
C ARG A 224 21.34 4.72 -1.96
N ILE A 225 21.41 3.92 -0.92
CA ILE A 225 20.80 2.59 -0.85
C ILE A 225 20.02 2.47 0.46
N TRP A 226 18.89 1.77 0.41
CA TRP A 226 18.09 1.56 1.60
C TRP A 226 18.79 0.60 2.58
N ASP A 227 19.04 1.06 3.81
CA ASP A 227 19.46 0.22 4.93
C ASP A 227 18.27 -0.65 5.38
N ASN A 228 18.11 -1.80 4.75
CA ASN A 228 17.07 -2.75 5.07
C ASN A 228 17.40 -3.62 6.30
N ILE A 229 18.56 -3.44 6.91
CA ILE A 229 19.02 -4.17 8.08
C ILE A 229 18.58 -3.45 9.37
N ASN A 230 18.80 -2.14 9.45
CA ASN A 230 18.50 -1.33 10.62
C ASN A 230 17.15 -0.58 10.49
N SER A 231 16.61 -0.46 9.30
CA SER A 231 15.34 0.21 9.04
C SER A 231 14.31 -0.72 8.37
N ASN A 232 13.07 -0.26 8.26
CA ASN A 232 12.00 -1.04 7.65
C ASN A 232 11.28 -0.25 6.54
N PHE A 233 10.46 -0.92 5.73
CA PHE A 233 9.80 -0.31 4.58
C PHE A 233 8.88 0.89 4.89
N ARG A 234 8.51 1.09 6.15
CA ARG A 234 7.69 2.25 6.58
C ARG A 234 8.52 3.46 6.96
N TYR A 235 9.71 3.21 7.50
CA TYR A 235 10.65 4.21 7.98
C TYR A 235 12.01 3.85 7.42
N LYS A 236 12.19 4.13 6.11
CA LYS A 236 13.41 3.81 5.41
C LYS A 236 14.51 4.80 5.75
N GLU A 237 15.63 4.27 6.14
CA GLU A 237 16.88 5.03 6.29
C GLU A 237 17.78 4.68 5.12
N TYR A 238 18.50 5.66 4.61
CA TYR A 238 19.38 5.50 3.45
C TYR A 238 20.81 5.79 3.86
N VAL A 239 21.73 5.04 3.26
CA VAL A 239 23.15 5.24 3.40
C VAL A 239 23.77 5.49 2.03
N PRO A 240 24.90 6.20 1.92
CA PRO A 240 25.63 6.31 0.67
C PRO A 240 26.00 4.93 0.13
N PHE A 241 25.78 4.72 -1.15
CA PHE A 241 26.13 3.45 -1.80
C PHE A 241 27.61 3.42 -2.21
N LEU A 242 28.07 4.49 -2.84
CA LEU A 242 29.43 4.60 -3.36
C LEU A 242 30.25 5.60 -2.56
N SER A 243 31.56 5.37 -2.54
CA SER A 243 32.53 6.40 -2.17
C SER A 243 32.58 7.48 -3.27
N GLU A 244 32.51 8.76 -2.89
CA GLU A 244 32.39 9.90 -3.81
C GLU A 244 33.74 10.28 -4.46
N ASN A 245 34.43 9.32 -5.04
CA ASN A 245 35.76 9.48 -5.61
C ASN A 245 35.86 8.99 -7.06
N GLN A 246 34.74 8.84 -7.75
CA GLN A 246 34.69 8.35 -9.12
C GLN A 246 34.32 9.49 -10.07
N ASP A 247 35.18 9.73 -11.05
CA ASP A 247 34.95 10.74 -12.09
C ASP A 247 34.17 10.20 -13.30
N THR A 248 34.10 8.87 -13.44
CA THR A 248 33.41 8.22 -14.56
C THR A 248 32.72 6.92 -14.09
N MET A 249 31.65 6.54 -14.78
CA MET A 249 30.98 5.25 -14.60
C MET A 249 30.79 4.55 -15.95
N THR A 250 31.01 3.24 -15.97
CA THR A 250 30.81 2.43 -17.17
C THR A 250 29.44 1.77 -17.10
N LEU A 251 28.58 2.08 -18.06
CA LEU A 251 27.27 1.48 -18.24
C LEU A 251 27.32 0.52 -19.44
N GLN A 252 26.67 -0.63 -19.28
CA GLN A 252 26.57 -1.64 -20.34
C GLN A 252 25.10 -1.87 -20.68
N ASN A 253 24.84 -2.19 -21.92
CA ASN A 253 23.49 -2.54 -22.35
C ASN A 253 23.10 -3.91 -21.75
N LEU A 254 21.86 -4.04 -21.29
CA LEU A 254 21.31 -5.30 -20.75
C LEU A 254 21.31 -6.44 -21.79
N GLU A 255 21.06 -6.14 -23.05
CA GLU A 255 20.91 -7.11 -24.14
C GLU A 255 22.22 -7.38 -24.88
N ASP A 256 23.16 -6.44 -24.87
CA ASP A 256 24.46 -6.55 -25.54
C ASP A 256 25.59 -6.06 -24.61
N ALA A 257 26.22 -6.98 -23.93
CA ALA A 257 27.32 -6.68 -23.03
C ALA A 257 28.56 -6.08 -23.75
N ALA A 258 28.66 -6.17 -25.07
CA ALA A 258 29.71 -5.50 -25.86
C ALA A 258 29.44 -4.00 -26.07
N ALA A 259 28.18 -3.59 -25.96
CA ALA A 259 27.79 -2.18 -26.03
C ALA A 259 27.96 -1.54 -24.64
N SER A 260 29.10 -0.91 -24.41
CA SER A 260 29.38 -0.16 -23.18
C SER A 260 29.69 1.30 -23.51
N VAL A 261 29.28 2.15 -22.57
CA VAL A 261 29.57 3.59 -22.65
C VAL A 261 30.13 4.04 -21.30
N GLU A 262 31.17 4.88 -21.35
CA GLU A 262 31.72 5.55 -20.19
C GLU A 262 31.09 6.94 -20.09
N ILE A 263 30.48 7.23 -18.92
CA ILE A 263 29.78 8.49 -18.70
C ILE A 263 30.48 9.24 -17.58
N PRO A 264 30.79 10.55 -17.78
CA PRO A 264 31.39 11.38 -16.75
C PRO A 264 30.37 11.63 -15.60
N VAL A 265 30.86 11.53 -14.38
CA VAL A 265 30.10 11.82 -13.15
C VAL A 265 30.38 13.26 -12.75
N LEU A 266 29.37 14.12 -12.77
CA LEU A 266 29.46 15.53 -12.39
C LEU A 266 29.33 15.71 -10.88
N GLY A 267 28.66 14.78 -10.19
CA GLY A 267 28.47 14.82 -8.77
C GLY A 267 27.66 13.66 -8.23
N PHE A 268 27.61 13.61 -6.89
CA PHE A 268 26.86 12.65 -6.11
C PHE A 268 25.83 13.40 -5.27
N THR A 269 24.66 12.80 -5.09
CA THR A 269 23.62 13.36 -4.24
C THR A 269 22.78 12.26 -3.60
N GLN A 270 22.17 12.55 -2.47
CA GLN A 270 21.14 11.70 -1.85
C GLN A 270 19.73 12.22 -2.11
N GLU A 271 19.61 13.39 -2.74
CA GLU A 271 18.32 14.00 -3.10
C GLU A 271 17.86 13.49 -4.46
N PRO A 272 16.73 12.76 -4.52
CA PRO A 272 16.21 12.31 -5.81
C PRO A 272 15.62 13.48 -6.59
N PRO A 273 15.64 13.42 -7.93
CA PRO A 273 14.89 14.35 -8.72
C PRO A 273 13.38 14.21 -8.44
N VAL A 274 12.60 15.26 -8.73
CA VAL A 274 11.14 15.27 -8.56
C VAL A 274 10.49 14.39 -9.62
N LEU A 275 10.41 13.11 -9.34
CA LEU A 275 9.88 12.08 -10.23
C LEU A 275 8.88 11.20 -9.47
N ARG A 276 8.00 10.54 -10.21
CA ARG A 276 7.01 9.61 -9.61
C ARG A 276 7.65 8.38 -8.97
N GLU A 277 8.78 7.95 -9.49
CA GLU A 277 9.41 6.68 -9.15
C GLU A 277 10.14 6.73 -7.82
N GLU A 278 10.04 5.61 -7.11
CA GLU A 278 10.86 5.36 -5.94
C GLU A 278 12.18 4.71 -6.40
N TYR A 279 13.29 5.40 -6.14
CA TYR A 279 14.63 4.91 -6.46
C TYR A 279 15.26 4.10 -5.32
N ASP A 280 14.47 3.66 -4.38
CA ASP A 280 14.91 3.11 -3.12
C ASP A 280 14.71 1.60 -3.02
N LYS A 281 14.43 0.94 -4.12
CA LYS A 281 14.19 -0.50 -4.05
C LYS A 281 15.44 -1.34 -4.22
N TYR A 282 16.39 -0.90 -5.03
CA TYR A 282 17.62 -1.67 -5.28
C TYR A 282 18.69 -0.75 -5.89
N VAL A 283 19.90 -1.18 -5.79
CA VAL A 283 21.05 -0.68 -6.50
C VAL A 283 20.88 -1.02 -7.97
#